data_e8d6cb020983c94dd4057b7420bab8da
#
_entry.id   e8d6cb020983c94dd4057b7420bab8da
#
_cell.length_a   1.000
_cell.length_b   1.000
_cell.length_c   1.000
_cell.angle_alpha   90.00
_cell.angle_beta   90.00
_cell.angle_gamma   90.00
#
_symmetry.space_group_name_H-M   'P 1'
#
loop_
_entity.id
_entity.type
_entity.pdbx_description
1 polymer ?
#
loop_
_entity_poly.entity_id
_entity_poly.type
_entity_poly.pdbx_seq_one_letter_code
_entity_poly.pdbx_strand_id
1 'polypeptide(L)'
;MSTERLQQALAAVPFLGTLSLRVDQAQPGSVVMSLNQNPSLLDHAGHVHSSALFALGESAAAVALGTHPALETRTQLQHACGIRYFKACAGSPSAKAHIDLEQIHQIEEELSASGMAKTEVIVSIENDKAEQLAEVIAVFSIQ
;
A
#
# COMPACT_ATOMS: atom_id res chain seq x y z
N MET A 1 -10.73 11.12 3.78
CA MET A 1 -11.26 10.53 2.52
C MET A 1 -11.95 9.21 2.85
N SER A 2 -13.12 8.96 2.30
CA SER A 2 -13.86 7.73 2.57
C SER A 2 -13.26 6.52 1.86
N THR A 3 -13.50 5.33 2.40
CA THR A 3 -13.07 4.08 1.75
C THR A 3 -13.68 3.92 0.37
N GLU A 4 -14.91 4.35 0.17
CA GLU A 4 -15.58 4.29 -1.13
C GLU A 4 -14.90 5.14 -2.19
N ARG A 5 -14.50 6.37 -1.84
CA ARG A 5 -13.80 7.25 -2.78
C ARG A 5 -12.41 6.70 -3.14
N LEU A 6 -11.70 6.16 -2.16
CA LEU A 6 -10.43 5.49 -2.41
C LEU A 6 -10.62 4.27 -3.29
N GLN A 7 -11.64 3.47 -3.02
CA GLN A 7 -11.97 2.29 -3.83
C GLN A 7 -12.23 2.67 -5.28
N GLN A 8 -13.01 3.73 -5.52
CA GLN A 8 -13.31 4.22 -6.86
C GLN A 8 -12.05 4.76 -7.56
N ALA A 9 -11.22 5.50 -6.84
CA ALA A 9 -9.98 6.05 -7.38
C ALA A 9 -9.01 4.96 -7.81
N LEU A 10 -8.87 3.92 -7.01
CA LEU A 10 -8.02 2.77 -7.32
C LEU A 10 -8.55 1.98 -8.51
N ALA A 11 -9.86 1.74 -8.56
CA ALA A 11 -10.50 1.03 -9.66
C ALA A 11 -10.38 1.77 -10.99
N ALA A 12 -10.24 3.09 -10.96
CA ALA A 12 -10.06 3.92 -12.15
C ALA A 12 -8.66 3.82 -12.76
N VAL A 13 -7.68 3.34 -12.01
CA VAL A 13 -6.34 3.04 -12.52
C VAL A 13 -6.41 1.71 -13.26
N PRO A 14 -6.16 1.66 -14.58
CA PRO A 14 -6.42 0.45 -15.37
C PRO A 14 -5.81 -0.83 -14.81
N PHE A 15 -4.54 -0.79 -14.45
CA PHE A 15 -3.85 -1.96 -13.89
C PHE A 15 -4.47 -2.39 -12.55
N LEU A 16 -4.68 -1.44 -11.64
CA LEU A 16 -5.21 -1.74 -10.31
C LEU A 16 -6.65 -2.25 -10.36
N GLY A 17 -7.41 -1.81 -11.36
CA GLY A 17 -8.76 -2.32 -11.61
C GLY A 17 -8.81 -3.82 -11.88
N THR A 18 -7.71 -4.43 -12.33
CA THR A 18 -7.64 -5.87 -12.61
C THR A 18 -7.32 -6.72 -11.38
N LEU A 19 -6.93 -6.10 -10.27
CA LEU A 19 -6.37 -6.81 -9.10
C LEU A 19 -7.41 -7.17 -8.03
N SER A 20 -8.66 -6.76 -8.19
CA SER A 20 -9.71 -7.00 -7.18
C SER A 20 -9.33 -6.45 -5.80
N LEU A 21 -8.69 -5.27 -5.78
CA LEU A 21 -8.31 -4.57 -4.56
C LEU A 21 -9.54 -4.09 -3.79
N ARG A 22 -9.48 -4.19 -2.47
CA ARG A 22 -10.51 -3.68 -1.58
C ARG A 22 -9.86 -2.83 -0.50
N VAL A 23 -10.42 -1.63 -0.26
CA VAL A 23 -10.01 -0.77 0.85
C VAL A 23 -10.91 -1.11 2.03
N ASP A 24 -10.36 -1.74 3.06
CA ASP A 24 -11.13 -2.18 4.23
C ASP A 24 -11.25 -1.09 5.27
N GLN A 25 -10.17 -0.35 5.52
CA GLN A 25 -10.12 0.75 6.47
C GLN A 25 -9.17 1.83 5.96
N ALA A 26 -9.51 3.08 6.22
CA ALA A 26 -8.66 4.21 5.88
C ALA A 26 -8.82 5.31 6.91
N GLN A 27 -7.68 5.80 7.42
CA GLN A 27 -7.57 6.95 8.30
C GLN A 27 -6.34 7.75 7.86
N PRO A 28 -6.18 9.01 8.29
CA PRO A 28 -4.99 9.78 7.92
C PRO A 28 -3.69 9.03 8.21
N GLY A 29 -2.94 8.72 7.16
CA GLY A 29 -1.67 8.01 7.25
C GLY A 29 -1.76 6.51 7.53
N SER A 30 -2.95 5.92 7.50
CA SER A 30 -3.13 4.51 7.83
C SER A 30 -4.17 3.87 6.92
N VAL A 31 -3.86 2.70 6.38
CA VAL A 31 -4.78 1.97 5.50
C VAL A 31 -4.67 0.47 5.72
N VAL A 32 -5.79 -0.22 5.60
CA VAL A 32 -5.86 -1.67 5.47
C VAL A 32 -6.54 -1.98 4.15
N MET A 33 -5.84 -2.70 3.30
CA MET A 33 -6.31 -3.12 1.99
C MET A 33 -6.21 -4.63 1.85
N SER A 34 -7.06 -5.20 1.03
CA SER A 34 -7.03 -6.65 0.77
C SER A 34 -7.29 -6.96 -0.70
N LEU A 35 -6.95 -8.17 -1.10
CA LEU A 35 -7.35 -8.72 -2.39
C LEU A 35 -8.57 -9.60 -2.17
N ASN A 36 -9.62 -9.38 -2.95
CA ASN A 36 -10.71 -10.33 -3.02
C ASN A 36 -10.22 -11.61 -3.71
N GLN A 37 -10.83 -12.74 -3.38
CA GLN A 37 -10.50 -13.98 -4.06
C GLN A 37 -10.80 -13.86 -5.55
N ASN A 38 -9.80 -14.16 -6.36
CA ASN A 38 -9.87 -14.07 -7.81
C ASN A 38 -8.94 -15.13 -8.41
N PRO A 39 -9.48 -16.13 -9.11
CA PRO A 39 -8.66 -17.19 -9.70
C PRO A 39 -7.57 -16.68 -10.62
N SER A 40 -7.78 -15.51 -11.27
CA SER A 40 -6.78 -14.90 -12.16
C SER A 40 -5.53 -14.40 -11.42
N LEU A 41 -5.57 -14.29 -10.10
CA LEU A 41 -4.45 -13.85 -9.29
C LEU A 41 -3.66 -15.00 -8.65
N LEU A 42 -4.01 -16.24 -8.98
CA LEU A 42 -3.35 -17.42 -8.41
C LEU A 42 -2.15 -17.86 -9.25
N ASP A 43 -1.19 -18.48 -8.57
CA ASP A 43 -0.06 -19.14 -9.21
C ASP A 43 -0.41 -20.60 -9.58
N HIS A 44 0.58 -21.31 -10.11
CA HIS A 44 0.42 -22.72 -10.55
C HIS A 44 0.07 -23.68 -9.40
N ALA A 45 0.34 -23.29 -8.16
CA ALA A 45 0.05 -24.12 -6.98
C ALA A 45 -1.28 -23.73 -6.31
N GLY A 46 -2.02 -22.79 -6.87
CA GLY A 46 -3.28 -22.31 -6.30
C GLY A 46 -3.13 -21.30 -5.17
N HIS A 47 -1.93 -20.77 -4.96
CA HIS A 47 -1.69 -19.68 -4.00
C HIS A 47 -1.80 -18.33 -4.69
N VAL A 48 -2.03 -17.27 -3.91
CA VAL A 48 -1.98 -15.91 -4.46
C VAL A 48 -0.60 -15.64 -5.03
N HIS A 49 -0.55 -15.24 -6.30
CA HIS A 49 0.71 -15.01 -6.99
C HIS A 49 1.55 -13.96 -6.27
N SER A 50 2.85 -14.19 -6.20
CA SER A 50 3.79 -13.29 -5.55
C SER A 50 3.70 -11.85 -6.07
N SER A 51 3.49 -11.68 -7.38
CA SER A 51 3.32 -10.36 -7.99
C SER A 51 2.03 -9.66 -7.57
N ALA A 52 0.98 -10.41 -7.25
CA ALA A 52 -0.27 -9.84 -6.72
C ALA A 52 -0.07 -9.35 -5.29
N LEU A 53 0.69 -10.07 -4.47
CA LEU A 53 1.07 -9.61 -3.14
C LEU A 53 1.92 -8.34 -3.21
N PHE A 54 2.85 -8.28 -4.15
CA PHE A 54 3.66 -7.09 -4.40
C PHE A 54 2.78 -5.89 -4.73
N ALA A 55 1.87 -6.03 -5.68
CA ALA A 55 0.97 -4.95 -6.10
C ALA A 55 0.07 -4.48 -4.96
N LEU A 56 -0.42 -5.40 -4.13
CA LEU A 56 -1.21 -5.08 -2.93
C LEU A 56 -0.41 -4.22 -1.96
N GLY A 57 0.81 -4.64 -1.62
CA GLY A 57 1.67 -3.91 -0.69
C GLY A 57 2.10 -2.55 -1.21
N GLU A 58 2.50 -2.48 -2.48
CA GLU A 58 2.88 -1.24 -3.14
C GLU A 58 1.71 -0.23 -3.15
N SER A 59 0.52 -0.71 -3.48
CA SER A 59 -0.69 0.12 -3.49
C SER A 59 -1.03 0.64 -2.09
N ALA A 60 -0.93 -0.21 -1.08
CA ALA A 60 -1.19 0.20 0.31
C ALA A 60 -0.22 1.28 0.77
N ALA A 61 1.05 1.19 0.40
CA ALA A 61 2.05 2.20 0.74
C ALA A 61 1.69 3.57 0.15
N ALA A 62 1.35 3.60 -1.14
CA ALA A 62 0.98 4.84 -1.82
C ALA A 62 -0.30 5.45 -1.25
N VAL A 63 -1.30 4.62 -0.97
CA VAL A 63 -2.58 5.07 -0.39
C VAL A 63 -2.39 5.64 1.01
N ALA A 64 -1.57 5.00 1.85
CA ALA A 64 -1.30 5.49 3.21
C ALA A 64 -0.70 6.90 3.19
N LEU A 65 0.23 7.18 2.29
CA LEU A 65 0.77 8.53 2.11
C LEU A 65 -0.31 9.50 1.65
N GLY A 66 -1.08 9.11 0.63
CA GLY A 66 -2.09 9.98 0.01
C GLY A 66 -3.30 10.28 0.89
N THR A 67 -3.55 9.50 1.94
CA THR A 67 -4.67 9.74 2.86
C THR A 67 -4.37 10.77 3.93
N HIS A 68 -3.10 11.10 4.15
CA HIS A 68 -2.74 12.08 5.17
C HIS A 68 -2.98 13.52 4.66
N PRO A 69 -3.71 14.37 5.41
CA PRO A 69 -4.06 15.72 4.96
C PRO A 69 -2.85 16.59 4.58
N ALA A 70 -1.72 16.40 5.25
CA ALA A 70 -0.49 17.13 4.95
C ALA A 70 0.11 16.75 3.59
N LEU A 71 -0.25 15.60 3.04
CA LEU A 71 0.36 15.01 1.84
C LEU A 71 -0.63 14.81 0.68
N GLU A 72 -1.93 14.96 0.91
CA GLU A 72 -2.96 14.62 -0.08
C GLU A 72 -2.88 15.44 -1.38
N THR A 73 -2.33 16.66 -1.32
CA THR A 73 -2.16 17.52 -2.49
C THR A 73 -0.74 17.45 -3.06
N ARG A 74 0.11 16.63 -2.49
CA ARG A 74 1.51 16.52 -2.91
C ARG A 74 1.67 15.48 -4.01
N THR A 75 2.66 15.70 -4.85
CA THR A 75 3.06 14.72 -5.86
C THR A 75 3.98 13.70 -5.22
N GLN A 76 3.66 12.43 -5.42
CA GLN A 76 4.47 11.30 -4.96
C GLN A 76 5.13 10.65 -6.16
N LEU A 77 6.42 10.37 -6.05
CA LEU A 77 7.15 9.58 -7.03
C LEU A 77 7.82 8.41 -6.32
N GLN A 78 7.44 7.20 -6.72
CA GLN A 78 8.05 5.98 -6.20
C GLN A 78 9.40 5.74 -6.88
N HIS A 79 10.46 5.59 -6.09
CA HIS A 79 11.82 5.33 -6.59
C HIS A 79 12.20 3.86 -6.52
N ALA A 80 11.73 3.17 -5.50
CA ALA A 80 12.07 1.78 -5.27
C ALA A 80 10.96 1.09 -4.49
N CYS A 81 10.82 -0.20 -4.72
CA CYS A 81 9.92 -1.03 -3.94
C CYS A 81 10.48 -2.44 -3.91
N GLY A 82 10.64 -2.99 -2.72
CA GLY A 82 11.10 -4.35 -2.51
C GLY A 82 10.12 -5.13 -1.67
N ILE A 83 10.14 -6.45 -1.83
CA ILE A 83 9.29 -7.35 -1.05
C ILE A 83 10.11 -8.53 -0.57
N ARG A 84 9.83 -8.97 0.65
CA ARG A 84 10.34 -10.21 1.21
C ARG A 84 9.16 -11.13 1.48
N TYR A 85 9.23 -12.34 0.98
CA TYR A 85 8.17 -13.34 1.15
C TYR A 85 8.56 -14.33 2.24
N PHE A 86 7.63 -14.57 3.17
CA PHE A 86 7.86 -15.48 4.29
C PHE A 86 7.00 -16.74 4.22
N LYS A 87 5.83 -16.65 3.60
CA LYS A 87 4.85 -17.73 3.60
C LYS A 87 3.92 -17.62 2.40
N ALA A 88 3.54 -18.75 1.83
CA ALA A 88 2.55 -18.80 0.76
C ALA A 88 1.16 -18.42 1.28
N CYS A 89 0.34 -17.81 0.43
CA CYS A 89 -1.00 -17.36 0.76
C CYS A 89 -2.06 -18.16 0.01
N ALA A 90 -2.91 -18.86 0.77
CA ALA A 90 -4.15 -19.41 0.25
C ALA A 90 -5.29 -18.60 0.87
N GLY A 91 -6.11 -17.93 0.09
CA GLY A 91 -7.20 -17.10 0.59
C GLY A 91 -7.02 -15.62 0.27
N SER A 92 -7.48 -14.76 1.16
CA SER A 92 -7.54 -13.31 0.95
C SER A 92 -6.48 -12.60 1.79
N PRO A 93 -5.37 -12.14 1.21
CA PRO A 93 -4.35 -11.41 1.97
C PRO A 93 -4.76 -9.97 2.25
N SER A 94 -4.29 -9.43 3.38
CA SER A 94 -4.47 -8.03 3.78
C SER A 94 -3.12 -7.34 3.93
N ALA A 95 -3.03 -6.11 3.45
CA ALA A 95 -1.87 -5.24 3.62
C ALA A 95 -2.21 -4.13 4.60
N LYS A 96 -1.31 -3.89 5.54
CA LYS A 96 -1.43 -2.82 6.54
C LYS A 96 -0.25 -1.86 6.38
N ALA A 97 -0.55 -0.60 6.10
CA ALA A 97 0.42 0.46 5.98
C ALA A 97 0.09 1.59 6.95
N HIS A 98 1.11 2.13 7.60
CA HIS A 98 0.95 3.20 8.58
C HIS A 98 2.14 4.16 8.52
N ILE A 99 1.83 5.45 8.48
CA ILE A 99 2.80 6.54 8.54
C ILE A 99 2.59 7.22 9.88
N ASP A 100 3.58 7.15 10.77
CA ASP A 100 3.45 7.75 12.11
C ASP A 100 3.65 9.28 12.08
N LEU A 101 3.30 9.93 13.19
CA LEU A 101 3.39 11.40 13.30
C LEU A 101 4.83 11.90 13.18
N GLU A 102 5.79 11.18 13.72
CA GLU A 102 7.20 11.56 13.62
C GLU A 102 7.66 11.58 12.17
N GLN A 103 7.28 10.57 11.42
CA GLN A 103 7.59 10.46 9.99
C GLN A 103 6.92 11.59 9.20
N ILE A 104 5.68 11.93 9.51
CA ILE A 104 4.97 13.04 8.87
C ILE A 104 5.70 14.36 9.18
N HIS A 105 6.10 14.61 10.43
CA HIS A 105 6.84 15.81 10.80
C HIS A 105 8.16 15.91 10.04
N GLN A 106 8.88 14.81 9.91
CA GLN A 106 10.13 14.77 9.17
C GLN A 106 9.92 15.12 7.70
N ILE A 107 8.86 14.57 7.08
CA ILE A 107 8.50 14.90 5.69
C ILE A 107 8.20 16.39 5.56
N GLU A 108 7.41 16.95 6.48
CA GLU A 108 7.06 18.37 6.45
C GLU A 108 8.29 19.27 6.62
N GLU A 109 9.22 18.90 7.49
CA GLU A 109 10.48 19.63 7.66
C GLU A 109 11.32 19.62 6.40
N GLU A 110 11.46 18.47 5.74
CA GLU A 110 12.21 18.35 4.49
C GLU A 110 11.54 19.15 3.36
N LEU A 111 10.22 19.11 3.27
CA LEU A 111 9.47 19.90 2.30
C LEU A 111 9.67 21.40 2.50
N SER A 112 9.68 21.86 3.74
CA SER A 112 9.90 23.26 4.07
C SER A 112 11.32 23.71 3.78
N ALA A 113 12.31 22.83 3.99
CA ALA A 113 13.71 23.15 3.79
C ALA A 113 14.13 23.17 2.32
N SER A 114 13.64 22.25 1.50
CA SER A 114 14.13 22.07 0.13
C SER A 114 13.03 21.89 -0.91
N GLY A 115 11.76 21.80 -0.52
CA GLY A 115 10.66 21.53 -1.43
C GLY A 115 10.52 20.07 -1.84
N MET A 116 11.36 19.19 -1.31
CA MET A 116 11.35 17.77 -1.59
C MET A 116 11.65 16.97 -0.32
N ALA A 117 10.92 15.89 -0.12
CA ALA A 117 11.15 14.95 0.97
C ALA A 117 11.31 13.54 0.42
N LYS A 118 12.06 12.70 1.13
CA LYS A 118 12.13 11.26 0.88
C LYS A 118 11.59 10.52 2.10
N THR A 119 10.88 9.43 1.85
CA THR A 119 10.35 8.60 2.93
C THR A 119 10.25 7.14 2.49
N GLU A 120 10.32 6.24 3.47
CA GLU A 120 10.05 4.83 3.30
C GLU A 120 8.71 4.49 3.94
N VAL A 121 7.96 3.63 3.29
CA VAL A 121 6.72 3.07 3.86
C VAL A 121 6.90 1.56 3.95
N ILE A 122 6.75 1.03 5.15
CA ILE A 122 6.83 -0.40 5.43
C ILE A 122 5.41 -0.94 5.53
N VAL A 123 5.12 -1.98 4.75
CA VAL A 123 3.80 -2.60 4.69
C VAL A 123 3.91 -4.05 5.11
N SER A 124 3.07 -4.46 6.05
CA SER A 124 2.93 -5.87 6.43
C SER A 124 1.77 -6.50 5.66
N ILE A 125 2.01 -7.64 5.04
CA ILE A 125 0.96 -8.42 4.38
C ILE A 125 0.71 -9.66 5.22
N GLU A 126 -0.55 -9.88 5.57
CA GLU A 126 -0.98 -10.94 6.50
C GLU A 126 -2.07 -11.81 5.86
N ASN A 127 -2.21 -13.04 6.35
CA ASN A 127 -3.34 -13.91 6.03
C ASN A 127 -4.50 -13.72 7.02
N ASP A 128 -5.56 -14.52 6.88
CA ASP A 128 -6.76 -14.47 7.73
C ASP A 128 -6.48 -14.76 9.20
N LYS A 129 -5.35 -15.40 9.49
CA LYS A 129 -4.93 -15.75 10.86
C LYS A 129 -3.95 -14.74 11.44
N ALA A 130 -3.79 -13.59 10.79
CA ALA A 130 -2.82 -12.56 11.16
C ALA A 130 -1.36 -13.03 11.13
N GLU A 131 -1.07 -14.08 10.38
CA GLU A 131 0.31 -14.51 10.13
C GLU A 131 0.91 -13.65 9.02
N GLN A 132 2.12 -13.16 9.22
CA GLN A 132 2.80 -12.36 8.22
C GLN A 132 3.23 -13.21 7.03
N LEU A 133 2.77 -12.83 5.85
CA LEU A 133 3.08 -13.50 4.59
C LEU A 133 4.26 -12.86 3.90
N ALA A 134 4.35 -11.53 3.99
CA ALA A 134 5.35 -10.75 3.29
C ALA A 134 5.51 -9.37 3.94
N GLU A 135 6.63 -8.72 3.62
CA GLU A 135 6.89 -7.33 3.99
C GLU A 135 7.30 -6.56 2.75
N VAL A 136 6.65 -5.45 2.52
CA VAL A 136 6.97 -4.53 1.41
C VAL A 136 7.61 -3.27 1.98
N ILE A 137 8.69 -2.81 1.34
CA ILE A 137 9.32 -1.53 1.65
C ILE A 137 9.31 -0.70 0.37
N ALA A 138 8.60 0.42 0.40
CA ALA A 138 8.48 1.33 -0.74
C ALA A 138 9.16 2.66 -0.40
N VAL A 139 9.93 3.18 -1.33
CA VAL A 139 10.65 4.45 -1.17
C VAL A 139 10.05 5.48 -2.11
N PHE A 140 9.66 6.62 -1.54
CA PHE A 140 9.03 7.71 -2.28
C PHE A 140 9.80 9.01 -2.12
N SER A 141 9.76 9.86 -3.15
CA SER A 141 9.97 11.29 -2.97
C SER A 141 8.62 12.01 -3.05
N ILE A 142 8.51 13.08 -2.31
CA ILE A 142 7.29 13.89 -2.17
C ILE A 142 7.65 15.33 -2.49
N GLN A 143 6.83 15.97 -3.35
CA GLN A 143 7.00 17.36 -3.72
C GLN A 143 5.73 18.16 -3.51
#